data_b180287a412a9a8b3924383fcbbd4874
#
_entry.id   b180287a412a9a8b3924383fcbbd4874
#
_cell.length_a   1.000
_cell.length_b   1.000
_cell.length_c   1.000
_cell.angle_alpha   90.00
_cell.angle_beta   90.00
_cell.angle_gamma   90.00
#
_symmetry.space_group_name_H-M   'P 1'
#
loop_
_entity.id
_entity.type
_entity.pdbx_description
1 polymer ?
#
loop_
_entity_poly.entity_id
_entity_poly.type
_entity_poly.pdbx_seq_one_letter_code
_entity_poly.pdbx_strand_id
1 'polypeptide(L)'
;MNCSPETFLHLDNLLDNIAENGYCIIENAISAELIAQLQQQCEAQETQFQHAKIGRHQDLQQASAIRSDKTKWFNGDTAAETSYLALMEQIRVAINQSFYLGLFDYECHFAIYQQGDFYKKHLDAFKGKSNRVFTTVCYLNTPNQGGELLIYPEKGKEPLAKVAPKAGTLICFESERFPHEVLAAGSTRYSIAGWFRKNNSSASFVDPNQ
;
A
#
# COMPACT_ATOMS: atom_id res chain seq x y z
N MET A 1 9.62 -11.08 26.87
CA MET A 1 10.12 -9.70 26.73
C MET A 1 8.96 -8.88 26.19
N ASN A 2 8.42 -7.94 26.98
CA ASN A 2 7.41 -7.01 26.47
C ASN A 2 8.11 -6.00 25.56
N CYS A 3 8.10 -6.26 24.26
CA CYS A 3 8.48 -5.24 23.30
C CYS A 3 7.42 -4.15 23.37
N SER A 4 7.78 -2.92 23.69
CA SER A 4 6.87 -1.79 23.58
C SER A 4 6.38 -1.72 22.13
N PRO A 5 5.08 -1.41 21.89
CA PRO A 5 4.58 -1.30 20.53
C PRO A 5 5.40 -0.24 19.79
N GLU A 6 5.80 -0.56 18.57
CA GLU A 6 6.52 0.36 17.69
C GLU A 6 5.65 1.60 17.44
N THR A 7 6.27 2.78 17.48
CA THR A 7 5.58 4.06 17.29
C THR A 7 5.95 4.63 15.92
N PHE A 8 4.98 5.06 15.15
CA PHE A 8 5.23 5.76 13.89
C PHE A 8 5.73 7.18 14.17
N LEU A 9 7.01 7.43 13.92
CA LEU A 9 7.69 8.67 14.31
C LEU A 9 7.47 9.85 13.35
N HIS A 10 6.83 9.63 12.21
CA HIS A 10 6.72 10.62 11.12
C HIS A 10 5.29 11.13 10.90
N LEU A 11 4.44 11.10 11.94
CA LEU A 11 3.02 11.49 11.80
C LEU A 11 2.84 12.93 11.32
N ASP A 12 3.54 13.89 11.92
CA ASP A 12 3.41 15.29 11.55
C ASP A 12 3.83 15.51 10.09
N ASN A 13 4.98 14.93 9.68
CA ASN A 13 5.45 15.01 8.30
C ASN A 13 4.44 14.38 7.31
N LEU A 14 3.84 13.26 7.67
CA LEU A 14 2.82 12.60 6.85
C LEU A 14 1.58 13.49 6.71
N LEU A 15 1.07 14.04 7.81
CA LEU A 15 -0.13 14.88 7.82
C LEU A 15 0.06 16.16 7.03
N ASP A 16 1.20 16.86 7.24
CA ASP A 16 1.53 18.10 6.54
C ASP A 16 1.61 17.86 5.01
N ASN A 17 2.31 16.82 4.58
CA ASN A 17 2.41 16.50 3.15
C ASN A 17 1.09 16.07 2.53
N ILE A 18 0.26 15.33 3.25
CA ILE A 18 -1.09 14.98 2.78
C ILE A 18 -1.94 16.26 2.65
N ALA A 19 -1.89 17.16 3.63
CA ALA A 19 -2.65 18.42 3.60
C ALA A 19 -2.24 19.31 2.42
N GLU A 20 -0.95 19.42 2.16
CA GLU A 20 -0.40 20.32 1.13
C GLU A 20 -0.49 19.70 -0.28
N ASN A 21 -0.08 18.45 -0.41
CA ASN A 21 0.16 17.81 -1.70
C ASN A 21 -0.87 16.71 -2.05
N GLY A 22 -1.55 16.15 -1.06
CA GLY A 22 -2.41 14.96 -1.18
C GLY A 22 -1.62 13.65 -1.21
N TYR A 23 -0.30 13.69 -1.13
CA TYR A 23 0.58 12.52 -1.03
C TYR A 23 1.82 12.80 -0.19
N CYS A 24 2.42 11.76 0.34
CA CYS A 24 3.72 11.82 1.01
C CYS A 24 4.60 10.63 0.65
N ILE A 25 5.93 10.83 0.77
CA ILE A 25 6.96 9.81 0.58
C ILE A 25 7.93 9.97 1.75
N ILE A 26 8.04 8.95 2.59
CA ILE A 26 8.88 8.98 3.79
C ILE A 26 9.87 7.82 3.73
N GLU A 27 11.15 8.14 3.53
CA GLU A 27 12.23 7.15 3.62
C GLU A 27 12.48 6.77 5.09
N ASN A 28 12.83 5.52 5.35
CA ASN A 28 13.05 4.98 6.70
C ASN A 28 11.85 5.18 7.66
N ALA A 29 10.64 5.14 7.11
CA ALA A 29 9.41 5.32 7.87
C ALA A 29 9.14 4.16 8.84
N ILE A 30 9.58 2.96 8.49
CA ILE A 30 9.41 1.73 9.25
C ILE A 30 10.78 1.24 9.69
N SER A 31 10.88 0.72 10.91
CA SER A 31 12.15 0.22 11.46
C SER A 31 12.76 -0.88 10.60
N ALA A 32 14.08 -0.91 10.51
CA ALA A 32 14.80 -1.91 9.74
C ALA A 32 14.53 -3.33 10.28
N GLU A 33 14.29 -3.46 11.59
CA GLU A 33 13.96 -4.73 12.21
C GLU A 33 12.60 -5.27 11.73
N LEU A 34 11.55 -4.45 11.78
CA LEU A 34 10.22 -4.85 11.31
C LEU A 34 10.22 -5.12 9.81
N ILE A 35 10.92 -4.31 9.02
CA ILE A 35 11.08 -4.53 7.57
C ILE A 35 11.74 -5.88 7.28
N ALA A 36 12.80 -6.24 8.00
CA ALA A 36 13.48 -7.52 7.83
C ALA A 36 12.56 -8.70 8.18
N GLN A 37 11.78 -8.60 9.26
CA GLN A 37 10.81 -9.63 9.66
C GLN A 37 9.71 -9.82 8.59
N LEU A 38 9.14 -8.72 8.08
CA LEU A 38 8.12 -8.75 7.03
C LEU A 38 8.67 -9.29 5.70
N GLN A 39 9.90 -8.93 5.33
CA GLN A 39 10.56 -9.47 4.15
C GLN A 39 10.77 -10.97 4.28
N GLN A 40 11.34 -11.44 5.40
CA GLN A 40 11.57 -12.86 5.66
C GLN A 40 10.26 -13.65 5.60
N GLN A 41 9.18 -13.11 6.16
CA GLN A 41 7.86 -13.73 6.08
C GLN A 41 7.35 -13.81 4.63
N CYS A 42 7.49 -12.73 3.85
CA CYS A 42 7.11 -12.68 2.46
C CYS A 42 7.85 -13.76 1.63
N GLU A 43 9.16 -13.89 1.83
CA GLU A 43 9.99 -14.92 1.19
C GLU A 43 9.59 -16.34 1.60
N ALA A 44 9.40 -16.59 2.89
CA ALA A 44 9.03 -17.92 3.41
C ALA A 44 7.65 -18.39 2.91
N GLN A 45 6.77 -17.47 2.55
CA GLN A 45 5.40 -17.76 2.12
C GLN A 45 5.20 -17.61 0.60
N GLU A 46 6.25 -17.45 -0.21
CA GLU A 46 6.14 -17.16 -1.65
C GLU A 46 5.23 -18.14 -2.40
N THR A 47 5.23 -19.42 -2.02
CA THR A 47 4.37 -20.46 -2.64
C THR A 47 2.87 -20.26 -2.39
N GLN A 48 2.49 -19.42 -1.43
CA GLN A 48 1.09 -19.10 -1.10
C GLN A 48 0.55 -17.90 -1.89
N PHE A 49 1.43 -17.18 -2.60
CA PHE A 49 1.04 -16.02 -3.38
C PHE A 49 0.33 -16.44 -4.66
N GLN A 50 -0.70 -15.68 -5.01
CA GLN A 50 -1.46 -15.86 -6.23
C GLN A 50 -1.24 -14.68 -7.17
N HIS A 51 -1.30 -14.91 -8.48
CA HIS A 51 -1.32 -13.80 -9.43
C HIS A 51 -2.43 -12.84 -9.08
N ALA A 52 -2.07 -11.56 -9.03
CA ALA A 52 -3.02 -10.51 -8.73
C ALA A 52 -4.12 -10.46 -9.78
N LYS A 53 -5.36 -10.28 -9.31
CA LYS A 53 -6.55 -10.18 -10.16
C LYS A 53 -7.01 -8.73 -10.24
N ILE A 54 -7.66 -8.36 -11.35
CA ILE A 54 -8.28 -7.05 -11.54
C ILE A 54 -9.80 -7.23 -11.52
N GLY A 55 -10.51 -6.27 -10.90
CA GLY A 55 -11.97 -6.30 -10.79
C GLY A 55 -12.48 -6.89 -9.48
N ARG A 56 -13.79 -6.83 -9.29
CA ARG A 56 -14.50 -7.35 -8.12
C ARG A 56 -15.52 -8.41 -8.57
N HIS A 57 -15.70 -9.44 -7.75
CA HIS A 57 -16.68 -10.51 -7.97
C HIS A 57 -16.58 -11.21 -9.35
N GLN A 58 -17.61 -11.11 -10.19
CA GLN A 58 -17.70 -11.79 -11.49
C GLN A 58 -16.79 -11.18 -12.58
N ASP A 59 -16.29 -9.95 -12.36
CA ASP A 59 -15.36 -9.26 -13.27
C ASP A 59 -13.88 -9.54 -12.96
N LEU A 60 -13.59 -10.49 -12.09
CA LEU A 60 -12.23 -10.92 -11.76
C LEU A 60 -11.57 -11.56 -12.99
N GLN A 61 -10.80 -10.75 -13.74
CA GLN A 61 -10.01 -11.21 -14.86
C GLN A 61 -8.52 -11.23 -14.50
N GLN A 62 -7.85 -12.30 -14.90
CA GLN A 62 -6.40 -12.35 -14.88
C GLN A 62 -5.88 -11.54 -16.06
N ALA A 63 -5.64 -10.26 -15.83
CA ALA A 63 -5.16 -9.36 -16.87
C ALA A 63 -3.65 -9.20 -16.78
N SER A 64 -2.88 -10.24 -17.11
CA SER A 64 -1.42 -10.23 -17.14
C SER A 64 -0.83 -9.14 -18.05
N ALA A 65 -1.60 -8.64 -19.02
CA ALA A 65 -1.26 -7.49 -19.84
C ALA A 65 -1.34 -6.13 -19.11
N ILE A 66 -1.95 -6.09 -17.91
CA ILE A 66 -2.10 -4.88 -17.10
C ILE A 66 -1.23 -4.95 -15.84
N ARG A 67 -1.20 -6.11 -15.16
CA ARG A 67 -0.35 -6.38 -13.99
C ARG A 67 0.10 -7.83 -13.98
N SER A 68 1.32 -8.08 -13.51
CA SER A 68 1.89 -9.43 -13.49
C SER A 68 2.36 -9.89 -12.11
N ASP A 69 2.31 -9.01 -11.10
CA ASP A 69 2.69 -9.30 -9.73
C ASP A 69 1.85 -10.40 -9.07
N LYS A 70 2.40 -10.97 -8.01
CA LYS A 70 1.69 -11.91 -7.13
C LYS A 70 1.40 -11.28 -5.79
N THR A 71 0.27 -11.61 -5.20
CA THR A 71 -0.18 -11.01 -3.94
C THR A 71 -0.61 -12.07 -2.92
N LYS A 72 -0.48 -11.73 -1.63
CA LYS A 72 -1.02 -12.48 -0.50
C LYS A 72 -1.55 -11.50 0.54
N TRP A 73 -2.86 -11.57 0.82
CA TRP A 73 -3.50 -10.71 1.80
C TRP A 73 -2.99 -10.99 3.21
N PHE A 74 -2.92 -9.93 4.04
CA PHE A 74 -2.66 -10.05 5.46
C PHE A 74 -3.86 -10.68 6.17
N ASN A 75 -3.57 -11.55 7.14
CA ASN A 75 -4.57 -12.09 8.04
C ASN A 75 -4.34 -11.62 9.49
N GLY A 76 -3.21 -10.94 9.76
CA GLY A 76 -2.81 -10.57 11.11
C GLY A 76 -2.30 -11.74 11.95
N ASP A 77 -1.90 -12.84 11.31
CA ASP A 77 -1.57 -14.10 11.99
C ASP A 77 -0.17 -14.10 12.62
N THR A 78 0.70 -13.16 12.21
CA THR A 78 2.08 -13.09 12.69
C THR A 78 2.34 -11.84 13.51
N ALA A 79 3.35 -11.88 14.38
CA ALA A 79 3.78 -10.73 15.15
C ALA A 79 4.22 -9.56 14.26
N ALA A 80 4.88 -9.84 13.13
CA ALA A 80 5.30 -8.81 12.18
C ALA A 80 4.10 -8.14 11.49
N GLU A 81 3.12 -8.91 11.03
CA GLU A 81 1.87 -8.35 10.47
C GLU A 81 1.14 -7.51 11.51
N THR A 82 0.98 -8.02 12.73
CA THR A 82 0.31 -7.30 13.82
C THR A 82 1.02 -5.98 14.16
N SER A 83 2.36 -5.98 14.20
CA SER A 83 3.14 -4.75 14.43
C SER A 83 2.97 -3.74 13.31
N TYR A 84 2.99 -4.18 12.06
CA TYR A 84 2.77 -3.31 10.90
C TYR A 84 1.34 -2.72 10.91
N LEU A 85 0.33 -3.56 11.16
CA LEU A 85 -1.07 -3.11 11.26
C LEU A 85 -1.27 -2.11 12.40
N ALA A 86 -0.56 -2.27 13.53
CA ALA A 86 -0.60 -1.32 14.65
C ALA A 86 -0.02 0.05 14.26
N LEU A 87 1.04 0.10 13.43
CA LEU A 87 1.56 1.36 12.88
C LEU A 87 0.55 2.02 11.93
N MET A 88 -0.08 1.24 11.06
CA MET A 88 -1.12 1.76 10.15
C MET A 88 -2.34 2.28 10.93
N GLU A 89 -2.69 1.65 12.05
CA GLU A 89 -3.75 2.14 12.93
C GLU A 89 -3.41 3.50 13.55
N GLN A 90 -2.15 3.74 13.96
CA GLN A 90 -1.72 5.06 14.44
C GLN A 90 -1.89 6.13 13.34
N ILE A 91 -1.50 5.81 12.09
CA ILE A 91 -1.67 6.71 10.94
C ILE A 91 -3.17 6.97 10.69
N ARG A 92 -4.01 5.94 10.71
CA ARG A 92 -5.46 6.04 10.51
C ARG A 92 -6.10 6.99 11.52
N VAL A 93 -5.76 6.83 12.80
CA VAL A 93 -6.26 7.67 13.89
C VAL A 93 -5.81 9.11 13.70
N ALA A 94 -4.53 9.36 13.38
CA ALA A 94 -3.99 10.69 13.16
C ALA A 94 -4.65 11.40 11.96
N ILE A 95 -4.85 10.70 10.84
CA ILE A 95 -5.58 11.22 9.67
C ILE A 95 -7.02 11.60 10.04
N ASN A 96 -7.72 10.74 10.79
CA ASN A 96 -9.08 11.03 11.23
C ASN A 96 -9.16 12.25 12.15
N GLN A 97 -8.21 12.39 13.07
CA GLN A 97 -8.15 13.54 13.98
C GLN A 97 -7.86 14.85 13.25
N SER A 98 -7.02 14.80 12.19
CA SER A 98 -6.60 16.00 11.45
C SER A 98 -7.59 16.40 10.35
N PHE A 99 -8.21 15.44 9.67
CA PHE A 99 -8.99 15.70 8.46
C PHE A 99 -10.46 15.29 8.56
N TYR A 100 -10.89 14.69 9.68
CA TYR A 100 -12.29 14.27 9.93
C TYR A 100 -12.88 13.38 8.83
N LEU A 101 -12.07 12.50 8.23
CA LEU A 101 -12.47 11.72 7.06
C LEU A 101 -13.33 10.49 7.37
N GLY A 102 -13.36 10.04 8.62
CA GLY A 102 -14.12 8.85 9.04
C GLY A 102 -13.56 7.56 8.43
N LEU A 103 -12.22 7.44 8.38
CA LEU A 103 -11.58 6.20 7.98
C LEU A 103 -11.92 5.10 8.98
N PHE A 104 -12.45 4.00 8.49
CA PHE A 104 -13.00 2.93 9.30
C PHE A 104 -11.97 1.84 9.61
N ASP A 105 -11.26 1.37 8.58
CA ASP A 105 -10.28 0.31 8.69
C ASP A 105 -9.12 0.48 7.69
N TYR A 106 -8.22 -0.51 7.70
CA TYR A 106 -7.11 -0.62 6.78
C TYR A 106 -6.98 -2.05 6.29
N GLU A 107 -6.97 -2.24 4.97
CA GLU A 107 -6.70 -3.52 4.32
C GLU A 107 -5.35 -3.50 3.61
N CYS A 108 -4.60 -4.60 3.60
CA CYS A 108 -3.34 -4.67 2.86
C CYS A 108 -2.95 -6.09 2.45
N HIS A 109 -2.05 -6.17 1.50
CA HIS A 109 -1.45 -7.42 1.05
C HIS A 109 0.05 -7.27 0.79
N PHE A 110 0.80 -8.33 0.92
CA PHE A 110 2.13 -8.45 0.33
C PHE A 110 2.01 -8.47 -1.19
N ALA A 111 2.98 -7.87 -1.88
CA ALA A 111 3.13 -7.91 -3.32
C ALA A 111 4.57 -8.29 -3.70
N ILE A 112 4.70 -9.26 -4.60
CA ILE A 112 5.97 -9.72 -5.15
C ILE A 112 5.98 -9.39 -6.64
N TYR A 113 6.97 -8.61 -7.04
CA TYR A 113 7.29 -8.32 -8.43
C TYR A 113 8.60 -9.04 -8.76
N GLN A 114 8.53 -10.09 -9.56
CA GLN A 114 9.71 -10.76 -10.09
C GLN A 114 10.35 -9.91 -11.20
N GLN A 115 11.54 -10.30 -11.68
CA GLN A 115 12.17 -9.61 -12.79
C GLN A 115 11.23 -9.54 -14.00
N GLY A 116 10.99 -8.32 -14.50
CA GLY A 116 10.08 -8.04 -15.61
C GLY A 116 8.64 -7.77 -15.20
N ASP A 117 8.23 -8.05 -13.97
CA ASP A 117 6.88 -7.77 -13.49
C ASP A 117 6.63 -6.26 -13.36
N PHE A 118 5.40 -5.86 -13.64
CA PHE A 118 4.96 -4.47 -13.70
C PHE A 118 3.48 -4.33 -13.30
N TYR A 119 3.06 -3.08 -13.10
CA TYR A 119 1.65 -2.72 -13.02
C TYR A 119 1.43 -1.42 -13.79
N LYS A 120 0.65 -1.47 -14.87
CA LYS A 120 0.36 -0.30 -15.73
C LYS A 120 -0.39 0.79 -14.97
N LYS A 121 -0.33 2.00 -15.50
CA LYS A 121 -0.97 3.19 -14.95
C LYS A 121 -2.46 2.95 -14.68
N HIS A 122 -2.88 3.16 -13.42
CA HIS A 122 -4.24 2.92 -12.93
C HIS A 122 -4.56 3.85 -11.76
N LEU A 123 -5.82 3.87 -11.34
CA LEU A 123 -6.32 4.42 -10.09
C LEU A 123 -6.79 3.27 -9.20
N ASP A 124 -6.53 3.35 -7.90
CA ASP A 124 -7.00 2.36 -6.92
C ASP A 124 -8.47 2.52 -6.54
N ALA A 125 -9.00 3.71 -6.75
CA ALA A 125 -10.39 4.04 -6.47
C ALA A 125 -10.97 4.93 -7.57
N PHE A 126 -12.24 4.68 -7.92
CA PHE A 126 -13.00 5.55 -8.81
C PHE A 126 -14.00 6.35 -7.99
N LYS A 127 -14.12 7.64 -8.28
CA LYS A 127 -14.96 8.59 -7.57
C LYS A 127 -16.39 8.06 -7.36
N GLY A 128 -16.77 7.94 -6.10
CA GLY A 128 -18.09 7.46 -5.69
C GLY A 128 -18.36 5.96 -5.91
N LYS A 129 -17.35 5.16 -6.31
CA LYS A 129 -17.49 3.72 -6.57
C LYS A 129 -16.59 2.84 -5.69
N SER A 130 -15.78 3.45 -4.84
CA SER A 130 -14.86 2.75 -3.95
C SER A 130 -14.88 3.37 -2.56
N ASN A 131 -14.62 2.58 -1.54
CA ASN A 131 -14.44 3.03 -0.17
C ASN A 131 -12.98 3.33 0.18
N ARG A 132 -12.02 3.06 -0.72
CA ARG A 132 -10.60 3.36 -0.55
C ARG A 132 -10.35 4.86 -0.64
N VAL A 133 -9.77 5.44 0.41
CA VAL A 133 -9.52 6.88 0.52
C VAL A 133 -8.05 7.19 0.31
N PHE A 134 -7.18 6.47 1.01
CA PHE A 134 -5.74 6.57 0.83
C PHE A 134 -5.14 5.22 0.47
N THR A 135 -4.24 5.24 -0.50
CA THR A 135 -3.37 4.13 -0.85
C THR A 135 -2.05 4.27 -0.13
N THR A 136 -1.53 3.16 0.36
CA THR A 136 -0.16 3.09 0.90
C THR A 136 0.67 2.06 0.15
N VAL A 137 1.97 2.33 0.01
CA VAL A 137 2.95 1.36 -0.46
C VAL A 137 4.17 1.41 0.47
N CYS A 138 4.52 0.26 1.04
CA CYS A 138 5.72 0.10 1.86
C CYS A 138 6.68 -0.87 1.19
N TYR A 139 7.93 -0.46 0.97
CA TYR A 139 8.94 -1.32 0.37
C TYR A 139 9.66 -2.14 1.44
N LEU A 140 9.81 -3.45 1.20
CA LEU A 140 10.45 -4.38 2.12
C LEU A 140 11.90 -4.67 1.76
N ASN A 141 12.30 -4.47 0.50
CA ASN A 141 13.68 -4.62 0.06
C ASN A 141 14.09 -3.49 -0.89
N THR A 142 15.37 -3.45 -1.20
CA THR A 142 15.96 -2.51 -2.18
C THR A 142 16.50 -3.31 -3.35
N PRO A 143 15.73 -3.51 -4.44
CA PRO A 143 16.21 -4.19 -5.63
C PRO A 143 17.32 -3.38 -6.31
N ASN A 144 18.17 -4.06 -7.08
CA ASN A 144 19.33 -3.42 -7.72
C ASN A 144 18.92 -2.38 -8.79
N GLN A 145 17.77 -2.58 -9.44
CA GLN A 145 17.23 -1.68 -10.47
C GLN A 145 15.76 -1.94 -10.75
N GLY A 146 15.07 -0.93 -11.29
CA GLY A 146 13.68 -1.03 -11.74
C GLY A 146 12.68 -1.11 -10.58
N GLY A 147 11.41 -1.31 -10.92
CA GLY A 147 10.33 -1.45 -9.96
C GLY A 147 9.93 -0.14 -9.28
N GLU A 148 10.33 1.01 -9.84
CA GLU A 148 9.94 2.32 -9.31
C GLU A 148 8.43 2.53 -9.40
N LEU A 149 7.87 3.22 -8.42
CA LEU A 149 6.51 3.75 -8.46
C LEU A 149 6.52 5.14 -9.07
N LEU A 150 5.73 5.34 -10.12
CA LEU A 150 5.46 6.67 -10.67
C LEU A 150 4.10 7.15 -10.19
N ILE A 151 4.04 8.36 -9.65
CA ILE A 151 2.81 9.03 -9.22
C ILE A 151 2.53 10.16 -10.19
N TYR A 152 1.32 10.22 -10.73
CA TYR A 152 0.92 11.21 -11.73
C TYR A 152 -0.09 12.19 -11.18
N PRO A 153 -0.17 13.42 -11.72
CA PRO A 153 -1.27 14.33 -11.42
C PRO A 153 -2.59 13.78 -11.99
N GLU A 154 -3.70 14.25 -11.43
CA GLU A 154 -5.04 13.93 -11.95
C GLU A 154 -5.16 14.23 -13.46
N LYS A 155 -4.55 15.34 -13.88
CA LYS A 155 -4.47 15.74 -15.30
C LYS A 155 -3.01 16.00 -15.66
N GLY A 156 -2.53 15.27 -16.66
CA GLY A 156 -1.15 15.41 -17.13
C GLY A 156 -0.51 14.06 -17.47
N LYS A 157 0.63 14.13 -18.13
CA LYS A 157 1.38 12.94 -18.57
C LYS A 157 2.69 12.77 -17.81
N GLU A 158 3.27 13.88 -17.33
CA GLU A 158 4.53 13.84 -16.60
C GLU A 158 4.28 13.43 -15.15
N PRO A 159 5.09 12.53 -14.59
CA PRO A 159 4.94 12.12 -13.20
C PRO A 159 5.32 13.25 -12.24
N LEU A 160 4.56 13.37 -11.15
CA LEU A 160 4.88 14.24 -10.01
C LEU A 160 6.06 13.68 -9.21
N ALA A 161 6.13 12.36 -9.10
CA ALA A 161 7.19 11.68 -8.38
C ALA A 161 7.56 10.35 -9.06
N LYS A 162 8.86 10.02 -9.02
CA LYS A 162 9.41 8.72 -9.33
C LYS A 162 10.10 8.19 -8.08
N VAL A 163 9.52 7.18 -7.45
CA VAL A 163 9.97 6.65 -6.16
C VAL A 163 10.71 5.35 -6.37
N ALA A 164 12.01 5.36 -6.10
CA ALA A 164 12.82 4.15 -6.10
C ALA A 164 12.40 3.23 -4.94
N PRO A 165 12.33 1.91 -5.13
CA PRO A 165 11.98 0.97 -4.08
C PRO A 165 13.16 0.78 -3.11
N LYS A 166 13.19 1.60 -2.06
CA LYS A 166 14.13 1.49 -0.94
C LYS A 166 13.42 0.88 0.27
N ALA A 167 14.01 -0.14 0.88
CA ALA A 167 13.49 -0.79 2.08
C ALA A 167 13.15 0.24 3.18
N GLY A 168 11.98 0.09 3.82
CA GLY A 168 11.50 1.00 4.85
C GLY A 168 10.86 2.30 4.35
N THR A 169 10.82 2.55 3.03
CA THR A 169 10.07 3.69 2.49
C THR A 169 8.58 3.43 2.53
N LEU A 170 7.82 4.35 3.11
CA LEU A 170 6.36 4.40 3.09
C LEU A 170 5.90 5.53 2.17
N ILE A 171 4.99 5.20 1.26
CA ILE A 171 4.30 6.14 0.38
C ILE A 171 2.84 6.12 0.78
N CYS A 172 2.20 7.29 0.86
CA CYS A 172 0.77 7.42 1.09
C CYS A 172 0.21 8.49 0.16
N PHE A 173 -0.93 8.22 -0.50
CA PHE A 173 -1.58 9.16 -1.42
C PHE A 173 -3.08 8.94 -1.53
N GLU A 174 -3.83 9.99 -1.92
CA GLU A 174 -5.26 9.91 -2.16
C GLU A 174 -5.58 8.95 -3.32
N SER A 175 -6.34 7.88 -3.04
CA SER A 175 -6.58 6.76 -3.98
C SER A 175 -7.35 7.16 -5.25
N GLU A 176 -8.22 8.16 -5.16
CA GLU A 176 -9.05 8.65 -6.28
C GLU A 176 -8.35 9.72 -7.12
N ARG A 177 -7.29 10.37 -6.56
CA ARG A 177 -6.68 11.55 -7.16
C ARG A 177 -5.44 11.23 -7.99
N PHE A 178 -4.64 10.24 -7.56
CA PHE A 178 -3.32 10.00 -8.13
C PHE A 178 -3.25 8.72 -8.95
N PRO A 179 -3.34 8.80 -10.32
CA PRO A 179 -2.94 7.69 -11.16
C PRO A 179 -1.48 7.33 -10.89
N HIS A 180 -1.19 6.03 -10.84
CA HIS A 180 0.15 5.56 -10.57
C HIS A 180 0.44 4.26 -11.32
N GLU A 181 1.72 3.95 -11.49
CA GLU A 181 2.19 2.72 -12.10
C GLU A 181 3.46 2.20 -11.45
N VAL A 182 3.68 0.90 -11.57
CA VAL A 182 4.93 0.25 -11.18
C VAL A 182 5.67 -0.12 -12.46
N LEU A 183 6.86 0.46 -12.64
CA LEU A 183 7.74 0.12 -13.75
C LEU A 183 8.26 -1.30 -13.61
N ALA A 184 8.68 -1.90 -14.73
CA ALA A 184 9.21 -3.25 -14.73
C ALA A 184 10.34 -3.40 -13.71
N ALA A 185 10.21 -4.40 -12.85
CA ALA A 185 11.23 -4.71 -11.86
C ALA A 185 12.45 -5.33 -12.54
N GLY A 186 13.65 -4.84 -12.23
CA GLY A 186 14.89 -5.39 -12.75
C GLY A 186 15.40 -6.59 -11.94
N SER A 187 14.94 -6.71 -10.70
CA SER A 187 15.14 -7.86 -9.81
C SER A 187 13.96 -7.95 -8.85
N THR A 188 13.86 -9.02 -8.07
CA THR A 188 12.72 -9.24 -7.18
C THR A 188 12.51 -8.06 -6.22
N ARG A 189 11.29 -7.50 -6.21
CA ARG A 189 10.83 -6.42 -5.36
C ARG A 189 9.70 -6.91 -4.46
N TYR A 190 9.90 -6.78 -3.15
CA TYR A 190 8.90 -7.07 -2.13
C TYR A 190 8.31 -5.77 -1.58
N SER A 191 7.01 -5.71 -1.45
CA SER A 191 6.30 -4.56 -0.90
C SER A 191 5.00 -4.97 -0.21
N ILE A 192 4.44 -4.03 0.57
CA ILE A 192 3.07 -4.11 1.07
C ILE A 192 2.31 -2.98 0.38
N ALA A 193 1.17 -3.32 -0.24
CA ALA A 193 0.20 -2.35 -0.73
C ALA A 193 -1.05 -2.43 0.14
N GLY A 194 -1.61 -1.26 0.51
CA GLY A 194 -2.75 -1.21 1.41
C GLY A 194 -3.60 0.04 1.23
N TRP A 195 -4.76 0.03 1.87
CA TRP A 195 -5.75 1.10 1.71
C TRP A 195 -6.44 1.41 3.03
N PHE A 196 -6.46 2.70 3.38
CA PHE A 196 -7.39 3.22 4.38
C PHE A 196 -8.76 3.42 3.73
N ARG A 197 -9.80 2.88 4.37
CA ARG A 197 -11.16 2.81 3.81
C ARG A 197 -12.18 3.51 4.68
N LYS A 198 -13.25 3.99 4.06
CA LYS A 198 -14.50 4.36 4.73
C LYS A 198 -15.42 3.16 4.84
N ASN A 199 -16.29 3.16 5.84
CA ASN A 199 -17.35 2.16 5.94
C ASN A 199 -18.41 2.43 4.87
N ASN A 200 -18.68 1.43 4.03
CA ASN A 200 -19.72 1.46 2.99
C ASN A 200 -20.98 0.69 3.40
N SER A 201 -21.13 0.34 4.69
CA SER A 201 -22.33 -0.33 5.16
C SER A 201 -23.59 0.51 4.87
N SER A 202 -24.62 -0.16 4.41
CA SER A 202 -25.96 0.41 4.19
C SER A 202 -27.00 -0.42 4.92
N ALA A 203 -28.26 -0.01 4.92
CA ALA A 203 -29.35 -0.78 5.55
C ALA A 203 -29.50 -2.20 4.98
N SER A 204 -29.01 -2.45 3.77
CA SER A 204 -29.10 -3.73 3.06
C SER A 204 -27.75 -4.45 2.86
N PHE A 205 -26.65 -3.82 3.25
CA PHE A 205 -25.31 -4.36 3.05
C PHE A 205 -24.39 -3.96 4.20
N VAL A 206 -23.74 -4.94 4.83
CA VAL A 206 -22.69 -4.71 5.84
C VAL A 206 -21.34 -4.83 5.14
N ASP A 207 -20.55 -3.74 5.17
CA ASP A 207 -19.17 -3.73 4.71
C ASP A 207 -18.31 -4.38 5.82
N PRO A 208 -17.77 -5.60 5.62
CA PRO A 208 -17.01 -6.26 6.67
C PRO A 208 -15.67 -5.57 6.89
N ASN A 209 -15.27 -5.49 8.15
CA ASN A 209 -13.88 -5.21 8.53
C ASN A 209 -12.99 -6.34 7.99
N GLN A 210 -11.85 -5.99 7.43
CA GLN A 210 -10.81 -6.93 7.01
C GLN A 210 -9.61 -6.89 7.93
#